data_6752a517d4378c87ed410ad3afdbe127
#
_entry.id   6752a517d4378c87ed410ad3afdbe127
#
_cell.length_a   1.000
_cell.length_b   1.000
_cell.length_c   1.000
_cell.angle_alpha   90.00
_cell.angle_beta   90.00
_cell.angle_gamma   90.00
#
_symmetry.space_group_name_H-M   'P 1'
#
loop_
_entity.id
_entity.type
_entity.pdbx_description
1 polymer ?
#
loop_
_entity_poly.entity_id
_entity_poly.type
_entity_poly.pdbx_seq_one_letter_code
_entity_poly.pdbx_strand_id
1 'polypeptide(L)'
;VAPKYIFGGGGLNQGENRRQALARHITGDIQFSRAAVNYIWEKLMVEALVSPSNAFDPARLDPGAQLPEGWTLQPANAELLAALAQDFKTNGYNIRTLIGTIAKSSAYQLSSQYPAQWSLSLVPYYARKFARRLDAEEIHDAVLKATGIGVTYQMRDTLNQNTFTVNWAMQLPDTIEPRGNGVVQFLNSFIRGDRDVKPRSQEPSIQQALSLMNNNFVMSRIHNNNAGSNVQKILSNASTPAADIVKQLYLNTLSRNPSQAELDRLTPLFTSMGRREAAEAIQWSLLNKMDFIFSY
;
A
#
# COMPACT_ATOMS: atom_id res chain seq x y z
N VAL A 1 -4.31 -28.82 -35.96
CA VAL A 1 -5.01 -29.00 -34.65
C VAL A 1 -5.71 -27.72 -34.28
N ALA A 2 -7.02 -27.78 -34.02
CA ALA A 2 -7.76 -26.62 -33.55
C ALA A 2 -7.32 -26.26 -32.12
N PRO A 3 -7.05 -24.97 -31.83
CA PRO A 3 -6.65 -24.55 -30.48
C PRO A 3 -7.82 -24.71 -29.50
N LYS A 4 -7.52 -25.23 -28.33
CA LYS A 4 -8.47 -25.37 -27.23
C LYS A 4 -7.89 -24.78 -25.97
N TYR A 5 -8.74 -24.18 -25.14
CA TYR A 5 -8.37 -23.71 -23.80
C TYR A 5 -8.06 -24.90 -22.89
N ILE A 6 -6.97 -24.82 -22.15
CA ILE A 6 -6.46 -25.97 -21.38
C ILE A 6 -7.44 -26.39 -20.26
N PHE A 7 -8.16 -25.45 -19.68
CA PHE A 7 -9.19 -25.70 -18.69
C PHE A 7 -10.58 -25.57 -19.33
N GLY A 8 -11.34 -26.66 -19.39
CA GLY A 8 -12.68 -26.68 -19.96
C GLY A 8 -12.78 -26.87 -21.49
N GLY A 9 -11.67 -26.89 -22.24
CA GLY A 9 -11.66 -27.32 -23.66
C GLY A 9 -12.33 -26.37 -24.65
N GLY A 10 -12.66 -25.13 -24.29
CA GLY A 10 -13.30 -24.17 -25.19
C GLY A 10 -12.42 -23.75 -26.37
N GLY A 11 -13.02 -23.51 -27.53
CA GLY A 11 -12.35 -23.11 -28.77
C GLY A 11 -12.64 -21.68 -29.19
N LEU A 12 -12.41 -21.40 -30.48
CA LEU A 12 -12.69 -20.13 -31.14
C LEU A 12 -14.19 -19.99 -31.45
N ASN A 13 -14.72 -18.79 -31.27
CA ASN A 13 -16.02 -18.42 -31.84
C ASN A 13 -15.85 -18.00 -33.32
N GLN A 14 -16.94 -17.97 -34.08
CA GLN A 14 -16.93 -17.50 -35.45
C GLN A 14 -16.44 -16.04 -35.53
N GLY A 15 -15.43 -15.81 -36.38
CA GLY A 15 -14.82 -14.48 -36.56
C GLY A 15 -13.85 -14.03 -35.46
N GLU A 16 -13.63 -14.86 -34.43
CA GLU A 16 -12.72 -14.58 -33.34
C GLU A 16 -11.28 -15.00 -33.67
N ASN A 17 -10.30 -14.16 -33.40
CA ASN A 17 -8.91 -14.55 -33.47
C ASN A 17 -8.44 -15.29 -32.20
N ARG A 18 -7.29 -15.98 -32.27
CA ARG A 18 -6.77 -16.80 -31.15
C ARG A 18 -6.54 -16.01 -29.86
N ARG A 19 -6.10 -14.74 -29.96
CA ARG A 19 -5.85 -13.89 -28.78
C ARG A 19 -7.15 -13.45 -28.12
N GLN A 20 -8.17 -13.13 -28.91
CA GLN A 20 -9.49 -12.79 -28.40
C GLN A 20 -10.14 -13.99 -27.71
N ALA A 21 -10.06 -15.19 -28.31
CA ALA A 21 -10.54 -16.41 -27.67
C ALA A 21 -9.82 -16.69 -26.35
N LEU A 22 -8.49 -16.58 -26.34
CA LEU A 22 -7.69 -16.79 -25.12
C LEU A 22 -8.09 -15.81 -24.03
N ALA A 23 -8.20 -14.52 -24.36
CA ALA A 23 -8.63 -13.49 -23.42
C ALA A 23 -10.01 -13.81 -22.84
N ARG A 24 -10.97 -14.15 -23.68
CA ARG A 24 -12.34 -14.52 -23.26
C ARG A 24 -12.35 -15.74 -22.34
N HIS A 25 -11.58 -16.78 -22.65
CA HIS A 25 -11.51 -17.97 -21.82
C HIS A 25 -10.85 -17.69 -20.47
N ILE A 26 -9.70 -16.99 -20.47
CA ILE A 26 -9.00 -16.64 -19.23
C ILE A 26 -9.88 -15.77 -18.33
N THR A 27 -10.44 -14.68 -18.85
CA THR A 27 -11.26 -13.77 -18.05
C THR A 27 -12.62 -14.38 -17.67
N GLY A 28 -13.12 -15.34 -18.44
CA GLY A 28 -14.33 -16.09 -18.13
C GLY A 28 -14.16 -17.14 -17.03
N ASP A 29 -12.94 -17.61 -16.82
CA ASP A 29 -12.62 -18.61 -15.81
C ASP A 29 -12.64 -18.00 -14.40
N ILE A 30 -13.25 -18.68 -13.44
CA ILE A 30 -13.30 -18.21 -12.05
C ILE A 30 -11.90 -18.13 -11.40
N GLN A 31 -10.94 -18.94 -11.90
CA GLN A 31 -9.57 -18.91 -11.42
C GLN A 31 -8.88 -17.56 -11.68
N PHE A 32 -9.24 -16.85 -12.76
CA PHE A 32 -8.77 -15.49 -12.98
C PHE A 32 -9.18 -14.54 -11.84
N SER A 33 -10.44 -14.64 -11.42
CA SER A 33 -10.95 -13.85 -10.27
C SER A 33 -10.31 -14.28 -8.96
N ARG A 34 -10.15 -15.59 -8.71
CA ARG A 34 -9.48 -16.10 -7.50
C ARG A 34 -8.04 -15.59 -7.39
N ALA A 35 -7.29 -15.63 -8.48
CA ALA A 35 -5.92 -15.13 -8.50
C ALA A 35 -5.86 -13.63 -8.23
N ALA A 36 -6.67 -12.83 -8.91
CA ALA A 36 -6.72 -11.38 -8.72
C ALA A 36 -7.11 -11.01 -7.26
N VAL A 37 -8.14 -11.66 -6.73
CA VAL A 37 -8.58 -11.45 -5.35
C VAL A 37 -7.48 -11.81 -4.35
N ASN A 38 -6.81 -12.94 -4.54
CA ASN A 38 -5.75 -13.40 -3.64
C ASN A 38 -4.56 -12.44 -3.61
N TYR A 39 -4.11 -11.92 -4.76
CA TYR A 39 -3.06 -10.91 -4.82
C TYR A 39 -3.45 -9.59 -4.16
N ILE A 40 -4.68 -9.12 -4.38
CA ILE A 40 -5.17 -7.88 -3.76
C ILE A 40 -5.35 -8.07 -2.25
N TRP A 41 -5.85 -9.24 -1.83
CA TRP A 41 -5.97 -9.61 -0.43
C TRP A 41 -4.60 -9.62 0.27
N GLU A 42 -3.60 -10.33 -0.30
CA GLU A 42 -2.23 -10.36 0.23
C GLU A 42 -1.64 -8.94 0.37
N LYS A 43 -1.84 -8.09 -0.65
CA LYS A 43 -1.37 -6.71 -0.61
C LYS A 43 -1.95 -5.89 0.54
N LEU A 44 -3.20 -6.14 0.92
CA LEU A 44 -3.90 -5.42 1.98
C LEU A 44 -3.76 -6.08 3.35
N MET A 45 -3.74 -7.42 3.40
CA MET A 45 -3.80 -8.21 4.63
C MET A 45 -2.45 -8.83 5.03
N VAL A 46 -1.41 -8.68 4.19
CA VAL A 46 -0.04 -9.24 4.34
C VAL A 46 0.01 -10.74 4.02
N GLU A 47 -0.91 -11.52 4.59
CA GLU A 47 -1.00 -12.96 4.35
C GLU A 47 -2.05 -13.25 3.28
N ALA A 48 -1.69 -14.06 2.29
CA ALA A 48 -2.60 -14.48 1.24
C ALA A 48 -3.61 -15.54 1.76
N LEU A 49 -4.80 -15.58 1.14
CA LEU A 49 -5.74 -16.69 1.40
C LEU A 49 -5.19 -18.02 0.88
N VAL A 50 -4.49 -17.99 -0.25
CA VAL A 50 -3.68 -19.10 -0.79
C VAL A 50 -2.23 -18.67 -0.75
N SER A 51 -1.39 -19.36 0.02
CA SER A 51 0.04 -19.06 0.14
C SER A 51 0.87 -20.25 -0.37
N PRO A 52 1.93 -20.00 -1.18
CA PRO A 52 2.29 -18.74 -1.84
C PRO A 52 1.20 -18.24 -2.80
N SER A 53 1.10 -16.92 -2.97
CA SER A 53 -0.05 -16.30 -3.65
C SER A 53 -0.21 -16.64 -5.14
N ASN A 54 0.81 -17.23 -5.74
CA ASN A 54 0.84 -17.72 -7.14
C ASN A 54 0.75 -19.24 -7.27
N ALA A 55 0.67 -19.99 -6.18
CA ALA A 55 0.75 -21.46 -6.19
C ALA A 55 -0.62 -22.11 -5.93
N PHE A 56 -1.57 -21.91 -6.86
CA PHE A 56 -2.90 -22.47 -6.77
C PHE A 56 -2.92 -23.96 -7.18
N ASP A 57 -3.58 -24.78 -6.36
CA ASP A 57 -3.95 -26.15 -6.68
C ASP A 57 -5.47 -26.22 -6.98
N PRO A 58 -5.87 -26.28 -8.27
CA PRO A 58 -7.29 -26.25 -8.66
C PRO A 58 -8.16 -27.32 -8.02
N ALA A 59 -7.58 -28.47 -7.64
CA ALA A 59 -8.32 -29.57 -7.02
C ALA A 59 -8.72 -29.28 -5.56
N ARG A 60 -8.09 -28.28 -4.92
CA ARG A 60 -8.23 -27.97 -3.50
C ARG A 60 -8.80 -26.59 -3.20
N LEU A 61 -9.41 -25.92 -4.19
CA LEU A 61 -9.87 -24.54 -4.05
C LEU A 61 -11.35 -24.41 -3.69
N ASP A 62 -12.17 -25.32 -4.16
CA ASP A 62 -13.62 -25.23 -3.98
C ASP A 62 -14.05 -25.71 -2.59
N PRO A 63 -14.89 -24.94 -1.87
CA PRO A 63 -15.36 -25.37 -0.55
C PRO A 63 -16.07 -26.72 -0.53
N GLY A 64 -16.72 -27.09 -1.63
CA GLY A 64 -17.43 -28.37 -1.80
C GLY A 64 -16.60 -29.49 -2.42
N ALA A 65 -15.27 -29.31 -2.61
CA ALA A 65 -14.43 -30.32 -3.23
C ALA A 65 -14.39 -31.61 -2.43
N GLN A 66 -14.56 -32.76 -3.11
CA GLN A 66 -14.35 -34.08 -2.51
C GLN A 66 -12.86 -34.38 -2.53
N LEU A 67 -12.21 -34.24 -1.39
CA LEU A 67 -10.77 -34.43 -1.25
C LEU A 67 -10.44 -35.85 -0.81
N PRO A 68 -9.29 -36.41 -1.24
CA PRO A 68 -8.76 -37.67 -0.70
C PRO A 68 -8.52 -37.57 0.79
N GLU A 69 -8.48 -38.77 1.46
CA GLU A 69 -8.19 -38.84 2.87
C GLU A 69 -6.86 -38.17 3.24
N GLY A 70 -6.87 -37.37 4.30
CA GLY A 70 -5.70 -36.59 4.75
C GLY A 70 -5.43 -35.28 3.99
N TRP A 71 -6.19 -34.99 2.92
CA TRP A 71 -6.08 -33.72 2.21
C TRP A 71 -7.00 -32.65 2.83
N THR A 72 -6.55 -31.41 2.76
CA THR A 72 -7.33 -30.25 3.21
C THR A 72 -7.49 -29.25 2.06
N LEU A 73 -8.48 -28.39 2.15
CA LEU A 73 -8.58 -27.25 1.26
C LEU A 73 -7.32 -26.40 1.37
N GLN A 74 -6.87 -25.83 0.24
CA GLN A 74 -5.66 -25.03 0.18
C GLN A 74 -5.86 -23.62 0.76
N PRO A 75 -6.96 -22.89 0.48
CA PRO A 75 -7.15 -21.57 1.03
C PRO A 75 -7.36 -21.61 2.55
N ALA A 76 -6.80 -20.65 3.26
CA ALA A 76 -7.04 -20.41 4.68
C ALA A 76 -8.55 -20.25 4.98
N ASN A 77 -9.28 -19.68 4.04
CA ASN A 77 -10.74 -19.60 4.05
C ASN A 77 -11.26 -19.72 2.62
N ALA A 78 -11.64 -20.94 2.22
CA ALA A 78 -12.08 -21.25 0.86
C ALA A 78 -13.42 -20.60 0.50
N GLU A 79 -14.35 -20.50 1.46
CA GLU A 79 -15.66 -19.86 1.26
C GLU A 79 -15.48 -18.36 1.01
N LEU A 80 -14.63 -17.70 1.78
CA LEU A 80 -14.32 -16.27 1.59
C LEU A 80 -13.68 -16.02 0.22
N LEU A 81 -12.69 -16.83 -0.16
CA LEU A 81 -12.04 -16.69 -1.47
C LEU A 81 -13.05 -16.89 -2.60
N ALA A 82 -13.91 -17.88 -2.52
CA ALA A 82 -14.94 -18.17 -3.52
C ALA A 82 -15.96 -17.02 -3.63
N ALA A 83 -16.44 -16.52 -2.48
CA ALA A 83 -17.41 -15.41 -2.42
C ALA A 83 -16.82 -14.11 -3.01
N LEU A 84 -15.60 -13.73 -2.60
CA LEU A 84 -14.92 -12.55 -3.14
C LEU A 84 -14.61 -12.68 -4.63
N ALA A 85 -14.20 -13.86 -5.10
CA ALA A 85 -13.93 -14.09 -6.52
C ALA A 85 -15.20 -14.00 -7.37
N GLN A 86 -16.31 -14.53 -6.87
CA GLN A 86 -17.60 -14.43 -7.55
C GLN A 86 -18.13 -12.98 -7.56
N ASP A 87 -18.05 -12.28 -6.45
CA ASP A 87 -18.42 -10.86 -6.35
C ASP A 87 -17.58 -10.00 -7.30
N PHE A 88 -16.26 -10.18 -7.33
CA PHE A 88 -15.34 -9.48 -8.21
C PHE A 88 -15.68 -9.69 -9.69
N LYS A 89 -16.00 -10.94 -10.09
CA LYS A 89 -16.43 -11.29 -11.44
C LYS A 89 -17.77 -10.63 -11.77
N THR A 90 -18.75 -10.72 -10.88
CA THR A 90 -20.10 -10.16 -11.08
C THR A 90 -20.10 -8.63 -11.18
N ASN A 91 -19.21 -7.96 -10.45
CA ASN A 91 -19.00 -6.51 -10.49
C ASN A 91 -18.07 -6.06 -11.65
N GLY A 92 -17.90 -6.88 -12.69
CA GLY A 92 -17.14 -6.54 -13.90
C GLY A 92 -15.65 -6.30 -13.63
N TYR A 93 -15.06 -7.03 -12.68
CA TYR A 93 -13.65 -6.94 -12.31
C TYR A 93 -13.24 -5.56 -11.78
N ASN A 94 -14.13 -4.92 -11.03
CA ASN A 94 -13.88 -3.60 -10.48
C ASN A 94 -12.97 -3.69 -9.24
N ILE A 95 -11.68 -3.42 -9.46
CA ILE A 95 -10.64 -3.44 -8.41
C ILE A 95 -10.95 -2.46 -7.27
N ARG A 96 -11.50 -1.29 -7.58
CA ARG A 96 -11.84 -0.28 -6.54
C ARG A 96 -12.91 -0.79 -5.60
N THR A 97 -13.94 -1.47 -6.14
CA THR A 97 -15.00 -2.08 -5.33
C THR A 97 -14.41 -3.19 -4.45
N LEU A 98 -13.58 -4.06 -4.99
CA LEU A 98 -12.92 -5.13 -4.24
C LEU A 98 -12.06 -4.58 -3.08
N ILE A 99 -11.20 -3.59 -3.37
CA ILE A 99 -10.38 -2.92 -2.33
C ILE A 99 -11.30 -2.31 -1.25
N GLY A 100 -12.38 -1.64 -1.67
CA GLY A 100 -13.35 -1.05 -0.74
C GLY A 100 -14.04 -2.10 0.15
N THR A 101 -14.40 -3.25 -0.41
CA THR A 101 -14.99 -4.37 0.34
C THR A 101 -14.03 -4.91 1.40
N ILE A 102 -12.77 -5.17 1.02
CA ILE A 102 -11.74 -5.66 1.95
C ILE A 102 -11.44 -4.61 3.04
N ALA A 103 -11.20 -3.35 2.65
CA ALA A 103 -10.81 -2.29 3.58
C ALA A 103 -11.91 -1.92 4.60
N LYS A 104 -13.18 -2.14 4.25
CA LYS A 104 -14.34 -1.94 5.15
C LYS A 104 -14.64 -3.14 6.02
N SER A 105 -14.01 -4.29 5.78
CA SER A 105 -14.23 -5.50 6.59
C SER A 105 -13.74 -5.31 8.03
N SER A 106 -14.40 -5.98 8.97
CA SER A 106 -13.97 -6.00 10.36
C SER A 106 -12.55 -6.58 10.52
N ALA A 107 -12.17 -7.54 9.68
CA ALA A 107 -10.82 -8.13 9.69
C ALA A 107 -9.73 -7.12 9.35
N TYR A 108 -9.96 -6.25 8.35
CA TYR A 108 -9.01 -5.20 8.00
C TYR A 108 -8.90 -4.11 9.07
N GLN A 109 -9.98 -3.85 9.81
CA GLN A 109 -10.08 -2.81 10.83
C GLN A 109 -9.67 -3.28 12.24
N LEU A 110 -9.22 -4.52 12.39
CA LEU A 110 -8.69 -5.00 13.65
C LEU A 110 -7.43 -4.21 14.06
N SER A 111 -7.19 -4.14 15.37
CA SER A 111 -5.92 -3.65 15.91
C SER A 111 -4.77 -4.58 15.51
N SER A 112 -3.59 -4.02 15.32
CA SER A 112 -2.35 -4.79 15.18
C SER A 112 -1.90 -5.42 16.50
N GLN A 113 -2.41 -4.93 17.63
CA GLN A 113 -2.16 -5.50 18.95
C GLN A 113 -3.15 -6.63 19.22
N TYR A 114 -2.62 -7.83 19.46
CA TYR A 114 -3.44 -8.96 19.88
C TYR A 114 -3.57 -8.94 21.42
N PRO A 115 -4.77 -9.10 21.99
CA PRO A 115 -5.00 -8.88 23.42
C PRO A 115 -4.50 -10.02 24.33
N ALA A 116 -3.98 -11.09 23.75
CA ALA A 116 -3.48 -12.28 24.47
C ALA A 116 -2.12 -12.72 23.91
N GLN A 117 -1.61 -13.86 24.35
CA GLN A 117 -0.39 -14.44 23.80
C GLN A 117 -0.58 -14.79 22.33
N TRP A 118 0.25 -14.22 21.45
CA TRP A 118 0.24 -14.49 20.02
C TRP A 118 0.82 -15.86 19.70
N SER A 119 0.19 -16.58 18.78
CA SER A 119 0.70 -17.81 18.19
C SER A 119 0.64 -17.74 16.66
N LEU A 120 1.64 -18.31 15.99
CA LEU A 120 1.66 -18.39 14.51
C LEU A 120 0.48 -19.22 13.98
N SER A 121 -0.10 -20.12 14.75
CA SER A 121 -1.31 -20.86 14.37
C SER A 121 -2.53 -19.97 14.17
N LEU A 122 -2.50 -18.72 14.66
CA LEU A 122 -3.57 -17.75 14.49
C LEU A 122 -3.47 -16.93 13.18
N VAL A 123 -2.36 -17.05 12.45
CA VAL A 123 -2.14 -16.32 11.18
C VAL A 123 -3.25 -16.58 10.16
N PRO A 124 -3.63 -17.84 9.86
CA PRO A 124 -4.67 -18.12 8.87
C PRO A 124 -6.07 -17.58 9.23
N TYR A 125 -6.28 -17.23 10.50
CA TYR A 125 -7.55 -16.70 10.99
C TYR A 125 -7.64 -15.18 10.97
N TYR A 126 -6.56 -14.49 10.56
CA TYR A 126 -6.50 -13.00 10.55
C TYR A 126 -6.95 -12.41 11.89
N ALA A 127 -6.53 -13.01 13.01
CA ALA A 127 -6.99 -12.65 14.35
C ALA A 127 -6.51 -11.27 14.84
N ARG A 128 -5.68 -10.59 14.07
CA ARG A 128 -5.27 -9.19 14.21
C ARG A 128 -4.95 -8.60 12.85
N LYS A 129 -4.87 -7.28 12.75
CA LYS A 129 -4.26 -6.62 11.58
C LYS A 129 -2.75 -6.87 11.60
N PHE A 130 -2.21 -7.37 10.51
CA PHE A 130 -0.76 -7.45 10.33
C PHE A 130 -0.23 -6.09 9.89
N ALA A 131 0.80 -5.60 10.58
CA ALA A 131 1.48 -4.38 10.20
C ALA A 131 2.20 -4.59 8.86
N ARG A 132 1.91 -3.74 7.89
CA ARG A 132 2.52 -3.76 6.56
C ARG A 132 3.39 -2.53 6.38
N ARG A 133 4.64 -2.72 5.98
CA ARG A 133 5.46 -1.59 5.55
C ARG A 133 4.89 -1.02 4.25
N LEU A 134 4.83 0.30 4.17
CA LEU A 134 4.42 1.00 2.96
C LEU A 134 5.46 0.78 1.85
N ASP A 135 5.01 0.71 0.60
CA ASP A 135 5.89 0.68 -0.55
C ASP A 135 6.56 2.04 -0.79
N ALA A 136 7.56 2.07 -1.64
CA ALA A 136 8.32 3.27 -1.96
C ALA A 136 7.43 4.45 -2.40
N GLU A 137 6.48 4.20 -3.30
CA GLU A 137 5.55 5.19 -3.80
C GLU A 137 4.54 5.64 -2.73
N GLU A 138 4.09 4.73 -1.89
CA GLU A 138 3.19 5.03 -0.76
C GLU A 138 3.90 5.94 0.26
N ILE A 139 5.18 5.64 0.59
CA ILE A 139 5.99 6.48 1.51
C ILE A 139 6.24 7.85 0.91
N HIS A 140 6.59 7.92 -0.38
CA HIS A 140 6.74 9.19 -1.08
C HIS A 140 5.48 10.05 -0.95
N ASP A 141 4.34 9.49 -1.28
CA ASP A 141 3.07 10.21 -1.27
C ASP A 141 2.61 10.56 0.16
N ALA A 142 2.94 9.70 1.14
CA ALA A 142 2.74 10.00 2.55
C ALA A 142 3.58 11.21 3.01
N VAL A 143 4.83 11.34 2.57
CA VAL A 143 5.67 12.54 2.85
C VAL A 143 5.02 13.80 2.26
N LEU A 144 4.51 13.75 1.03
CA LEU A 144 3.82 14.90 0.42
C LEU A 144 2.58 15.30 1.24
N LYS A 145 1.79 14.34 1.67
CA LYS A 145 0.59 14.58 2.51
C LYS A 145 0.95 15.13 3.87
N ALA A 146 1.91 14.51 4.56
CA ALA A 146 2.33 14.91 5.89
C ALA A 146 2.91 16.33 5.94
N THR A 147 3.63 16.72 4.89
CA THR A 147 4.28 18.04 4.80
C THR A 147 3.41 19.10 4.12
N GLY A 148 2.42 18.71 3.31
CA GLY A 148 1.60 19.60 2.50
C GLY A 148 2.32 20.18 1.28
N ILE A 149 3.54 19.74 0.98
CA ILE A 149 4.36 20.22 -0.16
C ILE A 149 4.29 19.19 -1.27
N GLY A 150 3.51 19.48 -2.30
CA GLY A 150 3.32 18.63 -3.47
C GLY A 150 4.52 18.60 -4.43
N VAL A 151 4.36 17.79 -5.46
CA VAL A 151 5.28 17.67 -6.60
C VAL A 151 4.48 17.67 -7.90
N THR A 152 5.16 17.94 -9.00
CA THR A 152 4.63 17.75 -10.35
C THR A 152 5.71 17.10 -11.20
N TYR A 153 5.42 15.91 -11.72
CA TYR A 153 6.29 15.18 -12.62
C TYR A 153 5.76 15.28 -14.05
N GLN A 154 6.61 15.69 -14.96
CA GLN A 154 6.34 15.68 -16.40
C GLN A 154 6.63 14.27 -16.94
N MET A 155 5.60 13.65 -17.49
CA MET A 155 5.68 12.33 -18.11
C MET A 155 5.50 12.47 -19.62
N ARG A 156 6.05 11.52 -20.37
CA ARG A 156 5.87 11.44 -21.81
C ARG A 156 5.34 10.05 -22.19
N ASP A 157 4.22 10.04 -22.88
CA ASP A 157 3.72 8.82 -23.51
C ASP A 157 4.66 8.45 -24.68
N THR A 158 5.28 7.29 -24.58
CA THR A 158 6.22 6.80 -25.61
C THR A 158 5.55 6.41 -26.92
N LEU A 159 4.27 6.09 -26.89
CA LEU A 159 3.50 5.69 -28.08
C LEU A 159 2.99 6.90 -28.85
N ASN A 160 2.33 7.81 -28.17
CA ASN A 160 1.67 8.96 -28.79
C ASN A 160 2.49 10.27 -28.68
N GLN A 161 3.66 10.21 -28.04
CA GLN A 161 4.54 11.38 -27.79
C GLN A 161 3.89 12.53 -27.01
N ASN A 162 2.70 12.32 -26.44
CA ASN A 162 2.02 13.30 -25.62
C ASN A 162 2.69 13.46 -24.27
N THR A 163 2.76 14.70 -23.79
CA THR A 163 3.19 14.99 -22.43
C THR A 163 1.99 15.10 -21.50
N PHE A 164 2.12 14.57 -20.32
CA PHE A 164 1.13 14.69 -19.24
C PHE A 164 1.82 14.85 -17.90
N THR A 165 1.09 15.28 -16.89
CA THR A 165 1.63 15.49 -15.54
C THR A 165 1.01 14.54 -14.55
N VAL A 166 1.83 14.12 -13.56
CA VAL A 166 1.36 13.40 -12.37
C VAL A 166 1.88 14.09 -11.12
N ASN A 167 1.09 14.02 -10.04
CA ASN A 167 1.39 14.72 -8.79
C ASN A 167 1.67 13.74 -7.63
N TRP A 168 1.60 12.46 -7.88
CA TRP A 168 1.80 11.38 -6.90
C TRP A 168 2.69 10.30 -7.50
N ALA A 169 3.57 9.72 -6.68
CA ALA A 169 4.38 8.59 -7.14
C ALA A 169 3.53 7.36 -7.49
N MET A 170 2.38 7.17 -6.84
CA MET A 170 1.42 6.11 -7.17
C MET A 170 0.79 6.26 -8.57
N GLN A 171 0.95 7.41 -9.23
CA GLN A 171 0.48 7.65 -10.60
C GLN A 171 1.56 7.42 -11.65
N LEU A 172 2.80 7.15 -11.24
CA LEU A 172 3.90 6.91 -12.17
C LEU A 172 3.64 5.64 -12.98
N PRO A 173 3.85 5.68 -14.30
CA PRO A 173 3.53 4.56 -15.18
C PRO A 173 4.51 3.39 -15.05
N ASP A 174 5.73 3.67 -14.60
CA ASP A 174 6.78 2.65 -14.47
C ASP A 174 7.76 3.00 -13.33
N THR A 175 8.51 1.99 -12.89
CA THR A 175 9.51 2.11 -11.84
C THR A 175 10.77 2.89 -12.25
N ILE A 176 11.01 3.08 -13.54
CA ILE A 176 12.10 3.93 -14.05
C ILE A 176 11.79 5.42 -14.02
N GLU A 177 10.53 5.80 -13.81
CA GLU A 177 10.10 7.19 -13.74
C GLU A 177 10.04 7.72 -12.29
N PRO A 178 10.21 9.02 -12.06
CA PRO A 178 10.57 10.07 -13.01
C PRO A 178 12.09 10.05 -13.31
N ARG A 179 12.47 10.12 -14.58
CA ARG A 179 13.89 10.05 -14.98
C ARG A 179 14.69 11.26 -14.51
N GLY A 180 15.96 11.03 -14.17
CA GLY A 180 16.92 12.10 -13.90
C GLY A 180 16.64 12.96 -12.67
N ASN A 181 15.81 12.51 -11.77
CA ASN A 181 15.39 13.25 -10.58
C ASN A 181 15.94 12.60 -9.30
N GLY A 182 16.39 13.40 -8.33
CA GLY A 182 16.84 12.93 -7.01
C GLY A 182 15.77 12.11 -6.26
N VAL A 183 14.51 12.25 -6.61
CA VAL A 183 13.40 11.45 -6.08
C VAL A 183 13.54 9.97 -6.41
N VAL A 184 14.15 9.62 -7.55
CA VAL A 184 14.44 8.21 -7.90
C VAL A 184 15.33 7.56 -6.84
N GLN A 185 16.31 8.28 -6.32
CA GLN A 185 17.18 7.77 -5.25
C GLN A 185 16.39 7.52 -3.97
N PHE A 186 15.47 8.44 -3.62
CA PHE A 186 14.56 8.25 -2.48
C PHE A 186 13.70 7.00 -2.67
N LEU A 187 13.01 6.87 -3.80
CA LEU A 187 12.16 5.72 -4.11
C LEU A 187 12.96 4.40 -4.10
N ASN A 188 14.16 4.38 -4.68
CA ASN A 188 15.01 3.20 -4.74
C ASN A 188 15.57 2.80 -3.38
N SER A 189 15.75 3.74 -2.44
CA SER A 189 16.16 3.40 -1.07
C SER A 189 15.13 2.53 -0.34
N PHE A 190 13.86 2.61 -0.76
CA PHE A 190 12.77 1.77 -0.25
C PHE A 190 12.54 0.48 -1.07
N ILE A 191 13.55 0.06 -1.83
CA ILE A 191 13.54 -1.17 -2.63
C ILE A 191 12.31 -1.20 -3.56
N ARG A 192 12.16 -0.10 -4.31
CA ARG A 192 11.08 0.04 -5.31
C ARG A 192 11.09 -1.11 -6.32
N GLY A 193 12.30 -1.64 -6.57
CA GLY A 193 12.49 -2.66 -7.59
C GLY A 193 12.33 -2.13 -9.01
N ASP A 194 12.39 -3.05 -9.94
CA ASP A 194 11.97 -2.86 -11.32
C ASP A 194 11.16 -4.08 -11.76
N ARG A 195 10.54 -3.98 -12.91
CA ARG A 195 9.65 -5.05 -13.38
C ARG A 195 10.39 -6.30 -13.81
N ASP A 196 11.63 -6.16 -14.29
CA ASP A 196 12.27 -7.19 -15.09
C ASP A 196 13.38 -7.94 -14.31
N VAL A 197 14.14 -7.25 -13.48
CA VAL A 197 15.39 -7.80 -12.90
C VAL A 197 15.40 -7.74 -11.38
N LYS A 198 14.79 -6.72 -10.79
CA LYS A 198 14.88 -6.44 -9.36
C LYS A 198 13.51 -6.40 -8.70
N PRO A 199 13.09 -7.46 -8.01
CA PRO A 199 11.78 -7.49 -7.37
C PRO A 199 11.65 -6.42 -6.30
N ARG A 200 10.44 -5.96 -6.06
CA ARG A 200 10.12 -5.12 -4.89
C ARG A 200 10.34 -5.94 -3.63
N SER A 201 10.81 -5.28 -2.57
CA SER A 201 10.91 -5.88 -1.27
C SER A 201 10.40 -4.93 -0.18
N GLN A 202 9.79 -5.50 0.83
CA GLN A 202 9.37 -4.79 2.04
C GLN A 202 10.33 -5.00 3.20
N GLU A 203 11.48 -5.63 2.96
CA GLU A 203 12.50 -5.82 3.98
C GLU A 203 13.05 -4.48 4.50
N PRO A 204 13.17 -4.30 5.80
CA PRO A 204 13.74 -3.09 6.38
C PRO A 204 15.24 -3.00 6.11
N SER A 205 15.74 -1.78 5.93
CA SER A 205 17.17 -1.53 5.76
C SER A 205 17.60 -0.22 6.44
N ILE A 206 18.89 -0.15 6.80
CA ILE A 206 19.49 1.08 7.35
C ILE A 206 19.40 2.22 6.33
N GLN A 207 19.52 1.94 5.04
CA GLN A 207 19.40 2.95 3.97
C GLN A 207 18.03 3.63 3.97
N GLN A 208 16.97 2.92 4.28
CA GLN A 208 15.61 3.48 4.37
C GLN A 208 15.50 4.49 5.52
N ALA A 209 16.03 4.13 6.69
CA ALA A 209 16.07 5.03 7.84
C ALA A 209 16.91 6.28 7.54
N LEU A 210 18.10 6.12 6.97
CA LEU A 210 18.96 7.23 6.57
C LEU A 210 18.30 8.12 5.49
N SER A 211 17.53 7.55 4.56
CA SER A 211 16.79 8.30 3.57
C SER A 211 15.70 9.17 4.19
N LEU A 212 14.94 8.67 5.16
CA LEU A 212 13.96 9.50 5.88
C LEU A 212 14.64 10.61 6.68
N MET A 213 15.78 10.32 7.29
CA MET A 213 16.49 11.28 8.14
C MET A 213 17.17 12.40 7.35
N ASN A 214 17.79 12.09 6.19
CA ASN A 214 18.77 12.98 5.57
C ASN A 214 18.50 13.29 4.08
N ASN A 215 17.59 12.56 3.40
CA ASN A 215 17.36 12.80 1.99
C ASN A 215 16.75 14.18 1.76
N ASN A 216 17.27 14.91 0.78
CA ASN A 216 16.81 16.26 0.45
C ASN A 216 15.31 16.29 0.10
N PHE A 217 14.74 15.19 -0.41
CA PHE A 217 13.31 15.09 -0.67
C PHE A 217 12.48 15.29 0.61
N VAL A 218 12.93 14.75 1.75
CA VAL A 218 12.27 14.93 3.05
C VAL A 218 12.66 16.26 3.67
N MET A 219 13.98 16.53 3.77
CA MET A 219 14.51 17.69 4.47
C MET A 219 14.00 19.01 3.90
N SER A 220 13.91 19.14 2.58
CA SER A 220 13.40 20.37 1.96
C SER A 220 11.92 20.64 2.22
N ARG A 221 11.15 19.68 2.76
CA ARG A 221 9.69 19.78 2.97
C ARG A 221 9.24 20.07 4.39
N ILE A 222 10.14 19.92 5.36
CA ILE A 222 9.79 20.07 6.78
C ILE A 222 9.83 21.53 7.26
N HIS A 223 10.37 22.47 6.47
CA HIS A 223 10.57 23.84 6.91
C HIS A 223 9.31 24.69 6.83
N ASN A 224 9.11 25.52 7.85
CA ASN A 224 8.04 26.53 7.90
C ASN A 224 8.09 27.54 6.75
N ASN A 225 9.28 27.83 6.21
CA ASN A 225 9.45 28.76 5.10
C ASN A 225 8.87 28.27 3.77
N ASN A 226 8.49 27.00 3.69
CA ASN A 226 7.85 26.47 2.48
C ASN A 226 6.41 26.95 2.39
N ALA A 227 6.11 27.78 1.42
CA ALA A 227 4.77 28.30 1.20
C ALA A 227 3.75 27.15 1.04
N GLY A 228 2.70 27.20 1.85
CA GLY A 228 1.65 26.20 1.83
C GLY A 228 1.97 24.90 2.59
N SER A 229 3.14 24.80 3.25
CA SER A 229 3.45 23.64 4.09
C SER A 229 2.46 23.50 5.26
N ASN A 230 2.27 22.27 5.73
CA ASN A 230 1.43 22.03 6.89
C ASN A 230 1.99 22.71 8.15
N VAL A 231 3.32 22.74 8.32
CA VAL A 231 3.96 23.46 9.42
C VAL A 231 3.63 24.96 9.34
N GLN A 232 3.76 25.59 8.16
CA GLN A 232 3.40 27.00 7.97
C GLN A 232 1.93 27.27 8.31
N LYS A 233 1.02 26.46 7.80
CA LYS A 233 -0.42 26.60 8.08
C LYS A 233 -0.75 26.48 9.56
N ILE A 234 -0.15 25.50 10.24
CA ILE A 234 -0.34 25.28 11.69
C ILE A 234 0.19 26.47 12.50
N LEU A 235 1.32 27.04 12.09
CA LEU A 235 1.97 28.15 12.81
C LEU A 235 1.43 29.52 12.44
N SER A 236 0.60 29.64 11.39
CA SER A 236 0.06 30.93 10.90
C SER A 236 -0.76 31.67 11.97
N ASN A 237 -1.43 30.94 12.86
CA ASN A 237 -2.08 31.52 14.01
C ASN A 237 -1.12 31.50 15.23
N ALA A 238 -0.58 32.66 15.57
CA ALA A 238 0.37 32.80 16.67
C ALA A 238 -0.20 32.40 18.05
N SER A 239 -1.52 32.44 18.24
CA SER A 239 -2.19 32.11 19.52
C SER A 239 -2.48 30.61 19.68
N THR A 240 -2.24 29.75 18.65
CA THR A 240 -2.49 28.31 18.78
C THR A 240 -1.63 27.71 19.89
N PRO A 241 -2.21 27.05 20.90
CA PRO A 241 -1.46 26.41 21.98
C PRO A 241 -0.48 25.35 21.45
N ALA A 242 0.65 25.18 22.13
CA ALA A 242 1.67 24.19 21.76
C ALA A 242 1.10 22.76 21.68
N ALA A 243 0.24 22.36 22.61
CA ALA A 243 -0.41 21.06 22.58
C ALA A 243 -1.27 20.83 21.32
N ASP A 244 -1.95 21.88 20.84
CA ASP A 244 -2.78 21.79 19.64
C ASP A 244 -1.93 21.76 18.36
N ILE A 245 -0.76 22.41 18.36
CA ILE A 245 0.23 22.27 17.29
C ILE A 245 0.70 20.81 17.20
N VAL A 246 1.09 20.20 18.32
CA VAL A 246 1.50 18.80 18.39
C VAL A 246 0.39 17.89 17.86
N LYS A 247 -0.86 18.09 18.29
CA LYS A 247 -2.00 17.29 17.80
C LYS A 247 -2.17 17.39 16.28
N GLN A 248 -2.09 18.59 15.72
CA GLN A 248 -2.23 18.79 14.27
C GLN A 248 -1.08 18.14 13.49
N LEU A 249 0.16 18.22 13.99
CA LEU A 249 1.30 17.54 13.38
C LEU A 249 1.13 16.02 13.40
N TYR A 250 0.65 15.43 14.50
CA TYR A 250 0.35 14.00 14.61
C TYR A 250 -0.76 13.58 13.65
N LEU A 251 -1.86 14.32 13.58
CA LEU A 251 -2.97 14.03 12.68
C LEU A 251 -2.52 14.10 11.21
N ASN A 252 -1.75 15.12 10.84
CA ASN A 252 -1.26 15.28 9.47
C ASN A 252 -0.23 14.23 9.06
N THR A 253 0.54 13.69 10.02
CA THR A 253 1.66 12.79 9.72
C THR A 253 1.32 11.33 9.99
N LEU A 254 0.67 11.05 11.13
CA LEU A 254 0.41 9.68 11.62
C LEU A 254 -1.08 9.32 11.63
N SER A 255 -1.96 10.24 11.24
CA SER A 255 -3.42 10.05 11.22
C SER A 255 -4.03 9.62 12.58
N ARG A 256 -3.36 9.93 13.68
CA ARG A 256 -3.81 9.67 15.05
C ARG A 256 -3.52 10.84 15.97
N ASN A 257 -4.20 10.91 17.09
CA ASN A 257 -3.85 11.83 18.14
C ASN A 257 -2.57 11.38 18.88
N PRO A 258 -1.77 12.32 19.42
CA PRO A 258 -0.70 11.96 20.35
C PRO A 258 -1.29 11.43 21.66
N SER A 259 -0.58 10.49 22.29
CA SER A 259 -0.87 10.08 23.66
C SER A 259 -0.52 11.21 24.65
N GLN A 260 -1.02 11.13 25.90
CA GLN A 260 -0.66 12.11 26.93
C GLN A 260 0.86 12.14 27.15
N ALA A 261 1.53 11.00 27.21
CA ALA A 261 2.98 10.94 27.36
C ALA A 261 3.75 11.60 26.19
N GLU A 262 3.23 11.51 24.96
CA GLU A 262 3.80 12.21 23.80
C GLU A 262 3.58 13.73 23.92
N LEU A 263 2.41 14.17 24.36
CA LEU A 263 2.14 15.60 24.62
C LEU A 263 3.06 16.16 25.71
N ASP A 264 3.18 15.46 26.83
CA ASP A 264 4.02 15.89 27.96
C ASP A 264 5.50 16.02 27.59
N ARG A 265 5.97 15.17 26.67
CA ARG A 265 7.35 15.22 26.17
C ARG A 265 7.57 16.33 25.14
N LEU A 266 6.61 16.59 24.26
CA LEU A 266 6.83 17.46 23.09
C LEU A 266 6.42 18.91 23.35
N THR A 267 5.41 19.17 24.19
CA THR A 267 4.95 20.53 24.46
C THR A 267 6.05 21.44 25.05
N PRO A 268 6.93 20.98 25.98
CA PRO A 268 7.99 21.83 26.51
C PRO A 268 9.03 22.30 25.48
N LEU A 269 9.16 21.61 24.33
CA LEU A 269 10.10 22.01 23.27
C LEU A 269 9.77 23.40 22.70
N PHE A 270 8.51 23.80 22.70
CA PHE A 270 8.10 25.11 22.21
C PHE A 270 8.61 26.27 23.07
N THR A 271 8.91 26.01 24.33
CA THR A 271 9.54 27.00 25.24
C THR A 271 11.07 26.97 25.13
N SER A 272 11.67 25.78 24.98
CA SER A 272 13.13 25.61 24.99
C SER A 272 13.80 25.93 23.64
N MET A 273 13.14 25.61 22.52
CA MET A 273 13.70 25.77 21.15
C MET A 273 13.07 26.94 20.38
N GLY A 274 11.92 27.43 20.84
CA GLY A 274 11.10 28.35 20.06
C GLY A 274 10.07 27.63 19.18
N ARG A 275 9.03 28.38 18.81
CA ARG A 275 7.80 27.86 18.19
C ARG A 275 8.04 27.19 16.84
N ARG A 276 8.87 27.80 15.98
CA ARG A 276 9.15 27.31 14.65
C ARG A 276 10.02 26.07 14.71
N GLU A 277 11.15 26.17 15.38
CA GLU A 277 12.14 25.11 15.50
C GLU A 277 11.54 23.86 16.12
N ALA A 278 10.70 24.02 17.17
CA ALA A 278 10.00 22.89 17.79
C ALA A 278 9.03 22.20 16.80
N ALA A 279 8.24 22.95 16.04
CA ALA A 279 7.32 22.37 15.09
C ALA A 279 8.05 21.62 13.94
N GLU A 280 9.13 22.20 13.40
CA GLU A 280 9.96 21.57 12.36
C GLU A 280 10.64 20.29 12.89
N ALA A 281 11.21 20.33 14.10
CA ALA A 281 11.85 19.18 14.75
C ALA A 281 10.83 18.05 15.03
N ILE A 282 9.63 18.40 15.49
CA ILE A 282 8.56 17.44 15.72
C ILE A 282 8.12 16.82 14.38
N GLN A 283 7.88 17.62 13.32
CA GLN A 283 7.52 17.12 12.01
C GLN A 283 8.57 16.13 11.49
N TRP A 284 9.85 16.48 11.58
CA TRP A 284 10.95 15.61 11.23
C TRP A 284 10.95 14.30 12.04
N SER A 285 10.79 14.42 13.35
CA SER A 285 10.75 13.25 14.24
C SER A 285 9.60 12.31 13.91
N LEU A 286 8.41 12.84 13.58
CA LEU A 286 7.25 12.04 13.22
C LEU A 286 7.43 11.30 11.90
N LEU A 287 8.06 11.93 10.89
CA LEU A 287 8.39 11.28 9.62
C LEU A 287 9.40 10.13 9.79
N ASN A 288 10.20 10.18 10.86
CA ASN A 288 11.20 9.15 11.19
C ASN A 288 10.70 8.08 12.16
N LYS A 289 9.43 8.14 12.60
CA LYS A 289 8.84 7.08 13.44
C LYS A 289 8.48 5.87 12.62
N MET A 290 8.55 4.69 13.25
CA MET A 290 8.03 3.46 12.65
C MET A 290 6.56 3.57 12.27
N ASP A 291 5.75 4.26 13.09
CA ASP A 291 4.34 4.56 12.81
C ASP A 291 4.12 5.19 11.43
N PHE A 292 5.09 5.95 10.90
CA PHE A 292 4.96 6.63 9.61
C PHE A 292 5.12 5.69 8.42
N ILE A 293 5.98 4.69 8.52
CA ILE A 293 6.31 3.79 7.41
C ILE A 293 5.53 2.48 7.42
N PHE A 294 4.69 2.26 8.44
CA PHE A 294 3.82 1.08 8.52
C PHE A 294 2.34 1.45 8.50
N SER A 295 1.53 0.61 7.86
CA SER A 295 0.09 0.57 8.00
C SER A 295 -0.26 -0.44 9.07
N TYR A 296 -0.96 0.01 10.10
CA TYR A 296 -1.40 -0.81 11.23
C TYR A 296 -2.88 -1.14 11.12
#